data_a79b3b617971b7843bc5e61e88b0f35f
#
_entry.id   a79b3b617971b7843bc5e61e88b0f35f
#
_cell.length_a   1.000
_cell.length_b   1.000
_cell.length_c   1.000
_cell.angle_alpha   90.00
_cell.angle_beta   90.00
_cell.angle_gamma   90.00
#
_symmetry.space_group_name_H-M   'P 1'
#
loop_
_entity.id
_entity.type
_entity.pdbx_description
1 polymer ?
#
loop_
_entity_poly.entity_id
_entity_poly.type
_entity_poly.pdbx_seq_one_letter_code
_entity_poly.pdbx_strand_id
1 'polypeptide(L)'
;MKKHNFNAGPSILPREVIEDTAKAILDFNGSGLSLMEISHRAKDFQPVVDEAVALFKELLNIPEGYSVLFLGGGASMEFCMVPFNFLEKKAAYLNTGVWAKKAMKEAKGFGEVVEVASSAEATYTYIPKEIGRASCRERVYSRVLV
;
A
#
# COMPACT_ATOMS: atom_id res chain seq x y z
N MET A 1 12.27 31.04 -1.61
CA MET A 1 12.78 30.05 -2.59
C MET A 1 12.05 28.74 -2.39
N LYS A 2 11.38 28.17 -3.41
CA LYS A 2 10.69 26.88 -3.30
C LYS A 2 11.73 25.76 -3.23
N LYS A 3 11.67 24.91 -2.19
CA LYS A 3 12.55 23.74 -2.10
C LYS A 3 11.97 22.60 -2.95
N HIS A 4 12.84 21.82 -3.58
CA HIS A 4 12.46 20.61 -4.27
C HIS A 4 12.45 19.45 -3.27
N ASN A 5 11.37 18.69 -3.25
CA ASN A 5 11.21 17.50 -2.41
C ASN A 5 11.20 16.25 -3.28
N PHE A 6 12.19 15.36 -3.09
CA PHE A 6 12.33 14.09 -3.79
C PHE A 6 12.14 12.88 -2.85
N ASN A 7 11.55 13.09 -1.66
CA ASN A 7 11.28 12.02 -0.73
C ASN A 7 10.19 11.07 -1.28
N ALA A 8 10.36 9.79 -1.00
CA ALA A 8 9.36 8.77 -1.34
C ALA A 8 8.07 8.91 -0.49
N GLY A 9 8.21 9.36 0.74
CA GLY A 9 7.12 9.66 1.66
C GLY A 9 7.64 10.25 2.98
N PRO A 10 7.05 11.35 3.47
CA PRO A 10 6.08 12.25 2.82
C PRO A 10 6.62 12.87 1.53
N SER A 11 5.87 12.73 0.45
CA SER A 11 6.27 13.20 -0.87
C SER A 11 5.70 14.59 -1.18
N ILE A 12 6.07 15.13 -2.34
CA ILE A 12 5.52 16.39 -2.83
C ILE A 12 4.03 16.19 -3.19
N LEU A 13 3.21 17.17 -2.84
CA LEU A 13 1.82 17.29 -3.29
C LEU A 13 1.68 18.47 -4.26
N PRO A 14 0.75 18.42 -5.21
CA PRO A 14 0.35 19.59 -6.00
C PRO A 14 -0.08 20.73 -5.09
N ARG A 15 0.21 21.95 -5.51
CA ARG A 15 -0.09 23.12 -4.68
C ARG A 15 -1.59 23.30 -4.45
N GLU A 16 -2.36 23.02 -5.46
CA GLU A 16 -3.83 23.09 -5.44
C GLU A 16 -4.41 22.18 -4.36
N VAL A 17 -3.88 20.95 -4.24
CA VAL A 17 -4.29 19.98 -3.21
C VAL A 17 -4.00 20.51 -1.80
N ILE A 18 -2.85 21.19 -1.61
CA ILE A 18 -2.49 21.77 -0.31
C ILE A 18 -3.43 22.93 0.02
N GLU A 19 -3.73 23.80 -0.95
CA GLU A 19 -4.60 24.96 -0.78
C GLU A 19 -6.05 24.53 -0.50
N ASP A 20 -6.56 23.52 -1.19
CA ASP A 20 -7.91 23.00 -0.97
C ASP A 20 -8.02 22.24 0.35
N THR A 21 -6.98 21.51 0.75
CA THR A 21 -6.91 20.91 2.08
C THR A 21 -6.93 21.99 3.18
N ALA A 22 -6.20 23.08 2.99
CA ALA A 22 -6.19 24.17 3.97
C ALA A 22 -7.56 24.83 4.11
N LYS A 23 -8.29 25.03 3.00
CA LYS A 23 -9.70 25.51 3.06
C LYS A 23 -10.61 24.53 3.79
N ALA A 24 -10.50 23.24 3.47
CA ALA A 24 -11.30 22.20 4.10
C ALA A 24 -11.04 22.06 5.62
N ILE A 25 -9.80 22.34 6.07
CA ILE A 25 -9.49 22.38 7.51
C ILE A 25 -10.21 23.55 8.21
N LEU A 26 -10.38 24.68 7.52
CA LEU A 26 -11.08 25.84 8.09
C LEU A 26 -12.60 25.66 8.05
N ASP A 27 -13.14 25.19 6.95
CA ASP A 27 -14.57 24.95 6.74
C ASP A 27 -14.76 23.92 5.62
N PHE A 28 -15.20 22.73 5.98
CA PHE A 28 -15.42 21.67 5.02
C PHE A 28 -16.72 21.87 4.26
N ASN A 29 -16.63 22.25 2.99
CA ASN A 29 -17.77 22.42 2.07
C ASN A 29 -18.88 23.35 2.57
N GLY A 30 -18.57 24.37 3.39
CA GLY A 30 -19.56 25.29 3.92
C GLY A 30 -20.41 24.72 5.05
N SER A 31 -19.98 23.61 5.66
CA SER A 31 -20.68 22.94 6.75
C SER A 31 -20.61 23.68 8.08
N GLY A 32 -19.71 24.66 8.22
CA GLY A 32 -19.37 25.29 9.48
C GLY A 32 -18.50 24.44 10.40
N LEU A 33 -18.02 23.28 9.91
CA LEU A 33 -17.14 22.37 10.65
C LEU A 33 -15.80 22.22 9.90
N SER A 34 -14.73 22.04 10.65
CA SER A 34 -13.44 21.62 10.10
C SER A 34 -13.51 20.18 9.57
N LEU A 35 -12.80 19.90 8.49
CA LEU A 35 -12.57 18.53 8.04
C LEU A 35 -12.07 17.61 9.18
N MET A 36 -11.27 18.15 10.12
CA MET A 36 -10.74 17.40 11.25
C MET A 36 -11.80 17.04 12.31
N GLU A 37 -12.97 17.69 12.29
CA GLU A 37 -14.09 17.46 13.20
C GLU A 37 -15.14 16.51 12.61
N ILE A 38 -14.99 16.13 11.34
CA ILE A 38 -15.96 15.32 10.60
C ILE A 38 -15.48 13.85 10.55
N SER A 39 -16.36 12.94 10.94
CA SER A 39 -16.09 11.50 10.82
C SER A 39 -16.01 11.07 9.36
N HIS A 40 -15.05 10.21 9.02
CA HIS A 40 -14.98 9.60 7.69
C HIS A 40 -16.21 8.76 7.31
N ARG A 41 -17.12 8.47 8.25
CA ARG A 41 -18.40 7.79 8.05
C ARG A 41 -19.60 8.75 8.02
N ALA A 42 -19.35 10.05 8.12
CA ALA A 42 -20.40 11.05 8.02
C ALA A 42 -20.94 11.13 6.59
N LYS A 43 -22.24 11.43 6.46
CA LYS A 43 -22.88 11.57 5.15
C LYS A 43 -22.23 12.65 4.29
N ASP A 44 -21.74 13.70 4.90
CA ASP A 44 -21.08 14.82 4.20
C ASP A 44 -19.68 14.46 3.70
N PHE A 45 -19.05 13.44 4.30
CA PHE A 45 -17.73 12.94 3.88
C PHE A 45 -17.82 11.75 2.90
N GLN A 46 -18.95 11.04 2.88
CA GLN A 46 -19.12 9.87 2.02
C GLN A 46 -18.84 10.14 0.53
N PRO A 47 -19.27 11.28 -0.06
CA PRO A 47 -18.94 11.59 -1.46
C PRO A 47 -17.44 11.66 -1.74
N VAL A 48 -16.63 12.13 -0.79
CA VAL A 48 -15.16 12.17 -0.93
C VAL A 48 -14.57 10.77 -1.00
N VAL A 49 -15.07 9.85 -0.18
CA VAL A 49 -14.65 8.45 -0.19
C VAL A 49 -15.04 7.76 -1.50
N ASP A 50 -16.29 7.98 -1.93
CA ASP A 50 -16.82 7.38 -3.15
C ASP A 50 -16.06 7.86 -4.40
N GLU A 51 -15.78 9.16 -4.47
CA GLU A 51 -14.97 9.76 -5.53
C GLU A 51 -13.53 9.20 -5.52
N ALA A 52 -12.91 9.12 -4.35
CA ALA A 52 -11.57 8.53 -4.22
C ALA A 52 -11.53 7.09 -4.72
N VAL A 53 -12.52 6.25 -4.35
CA VAL A 53 -12.65 4.87 -4.85
C VAL A 53 -12.80 4.85 -6.37
N ALA A 54 -13.68 5.71 -6.93
CA ALA A 54 -13.91 5.78 -8.36
C ALA A 54 -12.63 6.18 -9.13
N LEU A 55 -11.93 7.21 -8.64
CA LEU A 55 -10.67 7.66 -9.24
C LEU A 55 -9.57 6.60 -9.18
N PHE A 56 -9.43 5.87 -8.07
CA PHE A 56 -8.49 4.75 -8.00
C PHE A 56 -8.81 3.65 -9.01
N LYS A 57 -10.10 3.31 -9.18
CA LYS A 57 -10.51 2.32 -10.16
C LYS A 57 -10.22 2.76 -11.60
N GLU A 58 -10.50 4.01 -11.91
CA GLU A 58 -10.25 4.59 -13.23
C GLU A 58 -8.75 4.66 -13.55
N LEU A 59 -7.96 5.31 -12.68
CA LEU A 59 -6.54 5.57 -12.92
C LEU A 59 -5.68 4.30 -12.95
N LEU A 60 -6.05 3.28 -12.19
CA LEU A 60 -5.34 2.01 -12.14
C LEU A 60 -5.96 0.92 -13.01
N ASN A 61 -7.02 1.23 -13.78
CA ASN A 61 -7.77 0.28 -14.61
C ASN A 61 -8.16 -0.98 -13.82
N ILE A 62 -8.70 -0.78 -12.60
CA ILE A 62 -9.09 -1.89 -11.73
C ILE A 62 -10.32 -2.58 -12.32
N PRO A 63 -10.24 -3.88 -12.65
CA PRO A 63 -11.34 -4.59 -13.28
C PRO A 63 -12.54 -4.78 -12.33
N GLU A 64 -13.69 -5.07 -12.91
CA GLU A 64 -14.88 -5.43 -12.14
C GLU A 64 -14.61 -6.65 -11.26
N GLY A 65 -15.25 -6.69 -10.09
CA GLY A 65 -15.05 -7.73 -9.08
C GLY A 65 -13.92 -7.45 -8.08
N TYR A 66 -13.14 -6.38 -8.27
CA TYR A 66 -12.14 -5.92 -7.30
C TYR A 66 -12.65 -4.75 -6.46
N SER A 67 -12.25 -4.73 -5.20
CA SER A 67 -12.57 -3.65 -4.27
C SER A 67 -11.34 -2.81 -3.94
N VAL A 68 -11.54 -1.50 -3.82
CA VAL A 68 -10.53 -0.57 -3.29
C VAL A 68 -10.79 -0.40 -1.79
N LEU A 69 -9.78 -0.64 -0.97
CA LEU A 69 -9.86 -0.53 0.48
C LEU A 69 -8.83 0.48 0.98
N PHE A 70 -9.26 1.44 1.81
CA PHE A 70 -8.38 2.36 2.51
C PHE A 70 -8.13 1.85 3.93
N LEU A 71 -6.95 1.23 4.15
CA LEU A 71 -6.59 0.60 5.42
C LEU A 71 -5.59 1.45 6.19
N GLY A 72 -5.75 1.52 7.50
CA GLY A 72 -4.79 2.17 8.39
C GLY A 72 -3.51 1.34 8.56
N GLY A 73 -2.41 2.00 8.97
CA GLY A 73 -1.14 1.33 9.32
C GLY A 73 -0.09 1.31 8.21
N GLY A 74 -0.43 1.82 7.01
CA GLY A 74 0.48 1.88 5.87
C GLY A 74 1.00 0.50 5.43
N ALA A 75 1.98 0.47 4.52
CA ALA A 75 2.55 -0.77 4.01
C ALA A 75 3.16 -1.67 5.10
N SER A 76 3.60 -1.12 6.22
CA SER A 76 4.13 -1.93 7.33
C SER A 76 3.06 -2.82 7.96
N MET A 77 1.83 -2.33 8.08
CA MET A 77 0.72 -3.15 8.57
C MET A 77 0.27 -4.17 7.52
N GLU A 78 0.33 -3.83 6.22
CA GLU A 78 0.02 -4.77 5.13
C GLU A 78 0.95 -5.99 5.15
N PHE A 79 2.19 -5.85 5.58
CA PHE A 79 3.11 -6.99 5.74
C PHE A 79 2.62 -8.03 6.76
N CYS A 80 1.76 -7.62 7.70
CA CYS A 80 1.09 -8.50 8.64
C CYS A 80 -0.29 -8.93 8.13
N MET A 81 -1.07 -7.99 7.56
CA MET A 81 -2.44 -8.26 7.12
C MET A 81 -2.51 -9.30 6.01
N VAL A 82 -1.59 -9.24 5.03
CA VAL A 82 -1.56 -10.19 3.91
C VAL A 82 -1.29 -11.62 4.40
N PRO A 83 -0.21 -11.92 5.13
CA PRO A 83 0.01 -13.28 5.62
C PRO A 83 -1.03 -13.73 6.64
N PHE A 84 -1.55 -12.84 7.48
CA PHE A 84 -2.62 -13.16 8.43
C PHE A 84 -3.88 -13.69 7.73
N ASN A 85 -4.24 -13.12 6.58
CA ASN A 85 -5.46 -13.50 5.86
C ASN A 85 -5.24 -14.65 4.86
N PHE A 86 -4.05 -14.81 4.30
CA PHE A 86 -3.81 -15.67 3.14
C PHE A 86 -2.73 -16.73 3.32
N LEU A 87 -1.91 -16.65 4.36
CA LEU A 87 -0.86 -17.64 4.60
C LEU A 87 -1.41 -18.85 5.36
N GLU A 88 -1.71 -19.93 4.65
CA GLU A 88 -2.18 -21.17 5.27
C GLU A 88 -1.02 -22.00 5.85
N LYS A 89 0.02 -22.23 5.06
CA LYS A 89 1.17 -23.07 5.45
C LYS A 89 2.50 -22.42 5.11
N LYS A 90 2.65 -21.99 3.86
CA LYS A 90 3.93 -21.57 3.29
C LYS A 90 3.76 -20.43 2.32
N ALA A 91 4.65 -19.42 2.41
CA ALA A 91 4.74 -18.32 1.46
C ALA A 91 6.13 -18.21 0.84
N ALA A 92 6.18 -17.86 -0.44
CA ALA A 92 7.41 -17.61 -1.18
C ALA A 92 7.62 -16.10 -1.36
N TYR A 93 8.84 -15.64 -1.15
CA TYR A 93 9.21 -14.25 -1.24
C TYR A 93 10.42 -14.04 -2.15
N LEU A 94 10.41 -12.89 -2.84
CA LEU A 94 11.56 -12.35 -3.54
C LEU A 94 12.24 -11.31 -2.62
N ASN A 95 13.49 -11.54 -2.25
CA ASN A 95 14.25 -10.60 -1.42
C ASN A 95 15.00 -9.61 -2.30
N THR A 96 14.32 -8.55 -2.71
CA THR A 96 14.84 -7.51 -3.62
C THR A 96 15.09 -6.18 -2.93
N GLY A 97 15.06 -6.13 -1.60
CA GLY A 97 15.30 -4.89 -0.87
C GLY A 97 14.94 -4.95 0.60
N VAL A 98 15.17 -3.83 1.28
CA VAL A 98 14.93 -3.68 2.73
C VAL A 98 13.47 -3.95 3.09
N TRP A 99 12.54 -3.48 2.27
CA TRP A 99 11.11 -3.66 2.50
C TRP A 99 10.65 -5.10 2.27
N ALA A 100 11.16 -5.75 1.22
CA ALA A 100 10.92 -7.18 0.98
C ALA A 100 11.41 -8.02 2.17
N LYS A 101 12.61 -7.71 2.70
CA LYS A 101 13.15 -8.36 3.89
C LYS A 101 12.28 -8.15 5.13
N LYS A 102 11.72 -6.94 5.32
CA LYS A 102 10.77 -6.67 6.41
C LYS A 102 9.48 -7.47 6.26
N ALA A 103 8.90 -7.50 5.05
CA ALA A 103 7.70 -8.29 4.78
C ALA A 103 7.91 -9.79 5.09
N MET A 104 9.05 -10.35 4.67
CA MET A 104 9.42 -11.72 5.01
C MET A 104 9.51 -11.96 6.53
N LYS A 105 10.07 -10.98 7.27
CA LYS A 105 10.19 -11.07 8.73
C LYS A 105 8.83 -11.14 9.39
N GLU A 106 7.89 -10.28 9.00
CA GLU A 106 6.53 -10.28 9.55
C GLU A 106 5.78 -11.58 9.20
N ALA A 107 5.89 -12.05 7.96
CA ALA A 107 5.24 -13.28 7.51
C ALA A 107 5.66 -14.54 8.29
N LYS A 108 6.89 -14.58 8.81
CA LYS A 108 7.39 -15.68 9.66
C LYS A 108 6.60 -15.87 10.96
N GLY A 109 5.87 -14.85 11.40
CA GLY A 109 4.98 -14.95 12.55
C GLY A 109 3.70 -15.76 12.25
N PHE A 110 3.38 -16.01 10.98
CA PHE A 110 2.14 -16.64 10.55
C PHE A 110 2.34 -18.01 9.89
N GLY A 111 3.55 -18.32 9.40
CA GLY A 111 3.83 -19.60 8.77
C GLY A 111 5.24 -19.73 8.22
N GLU A 112 5.47 -20.79 7.44
CA GLU A 112 6.77 -21.02 6.78
C GLU A 112 7.01 -19.97 5.68
N VAL A 113 8.18 -19.36 5.68
CA VAL A 113 8.61 -18.39 4.67
C VAL A 113 9.83 -18.89 3.93
N VAL A 114 9.73 -18.97 2.60
CA VAL A 114 10.81 -19.38 1.71
C VAL A 114 11.27 -18.20 0.87
N GLU A 115 12.55 -17.90 0.92
CA GLU A 115 13.20 -16.98 -0.01
C GLU A 115 13.51 -17.74 -1.31
N VAL A 116 12.79 -17.41 -2.39
CA VAL A 116 12.93 -18.12 -3.68
C VAL A 116 13.97 -17.48 -4.59
N ALA A 117 14.27 -16.20 -4.38
CA ALA A 117 15.40 -15.51 -5.02
C ALA A 117 15.76 -14.26 -4.22
N SER A 118 17.01 -13.83 -4.32
CA SER A 118 17.53 -12.65 -3.64
C SER A 118 18.54 -11.94 -4.52
N SER A 119 18.65 -10.62 -4.35
CA SER A 119 19.75 -9.81 -4.88
C SER A 119 20.54 -9.11 -3.77
N ALA A 120 20.44 -9.63 -2.55
CA ALA A 120 21.10 -9.06 -1.38
C ALA A 120 22.64 -9.06 -1.48
N GLU A 121 23.23 -10.06 -2.13
CA GLU A 121 24.67 -10.18 -2.36
C GLU A 121 25.23 -9.02 -3.21
N ALA A 122 24.41 -8.47 -4.10
CA ALA A 122 24.75 -7.31 -4.92
C ALA A 122 24.13 -6.01 -4.39
N THR A 123 23.80 -5.94 -3.10
CA THR A 123 23.22 -4.76 -2.46
C THR A 123 21.91 -4.30 -3.15
N TYR A 124 21.13 -5.27 -3.64
CA TYR A 124 19.85 -5.04 -4.31
C TYR A 124 19.91 -4.19 -5.59
N THR A 125 21.00 -4.28 -6.34
CA THR A 125 21.19 -3.49 -7.57
C THR A 125 20.49 -4.08 -8.80
N TYR A 126 19.90 -5.27 -8.70
CA TYR A 126 19.18 -5.94 -9.78
C TYR A 126 17.95 -6.69 -9.25
N ILE A 127 17.04 -7.02 -10.16
CA ILE A 127 15.89 -7.90 -9.89
C ILE A 127 16.25 -9.31 -10.38
N PRO A 128 16.21 -10.35 -9.52
CA PRO A 128 16.47 -11.71 -9.93
C PRO A 128 15.54 -12.16 -11.07
N LYS A 129 16.10 -12.68 -12.16
CA LYS A 129 15.33 -13.21 -13.31
C LYS A 129 15.00 -14.69 -13.15
N GLU A 130 15.91 -15.43 -12.51
CA GLU A 130 15.72 -16.84 -12.20
C GLU A 130 15.08 -16.95 -10.81
N ILE A 131 13.79 -17.22 -10.81
CA ILE A 131 13.06 -17.53 -9.58
C ILE A 131 13.17 -19.04 -9.41
N GLY A 132 13.83 -19.50 -8.33
CA GLY A 132 13.88 -20.91 -7.98
C GLY A 132 12.47 -21.50 -7.99
N ARG A 133 12.27 -22.63 -8.63
CA ARG A 133 10.99 -23.33 -8.64
C ARG A 133 10.68 -23.81 -7.22
N ALA A 134 9.97 -23.00 -6.45
CA ALA A 134 9.20 -23.52 -5.34
C ALA A 134 8.26 -24.56 -5.95
N SER A 135 8.30 -25.80 -5.46
CA SER A 135 7.58 -26.92 -6.06
C SER A 135 6.14 -26.53 -6.37
N CYS A 136 5.74 -26.63 -7.63
CA CYS A 136 4.48 -26.12 -8.18
C CYS A 136 3.21 -26.81 -7.67
N ARG A 137 3.25 -27.54 -6.57
CA ARG A 137 2.08 -28.23 -5.97
C ARG A 137 1.39 -27.46 -4.84
N GLU A 138 1.97 -26.37 -4.35
CA GLU A 138 1.32 -25.49 -3.37
C GLU A 138 1.10 -24.12 -4.01
N ARG A 139 -0.17 -23.68 -4.02
CA ARG A 139 -0.53 -22.38 -4.57
C ARG A 139 0.16 -21.28 -3.75
N VAL A 140 1.14 -20.65 -4.36
CA VAL A 140 1.81 -19.49 -3.77
C VAL A 140 1.05 -18.26 -4.21
N TYR A 141 0.27 -17.68 -3.32
CA TYR A 141 -0.30 -16.35 -3.52
C TYR A 141 0.54 -15.35 -2.73
N SER A 142 1.42 -14.63 -3.41
CA SER A 142 1.84 -13.31 -2.98
C SER A 142 2.47 -12.55 -4.14
N ARG A 143 1.64 -11.84 -4.90
CA ARG A 143 2.08 -10.63 -5.56
C ARG A 143 1.82 -9.49 -4.58
N VAL A 144 2.74 -9.23 -3.68
CA VAL A 144 2.80 -7.94 -3.00
C VAL A 144 3.59 -7.03 -3.92
N LEU A 145 2.88 -6.28 -4.74
CA LEU A 145 3.42 -5.12 -5.42
C LEU A 145 3.37 -3.98 -4.40
N VAL A 146 4.51 -3.57 -3.89
CA VAL A 146 4.72 -2.32 -3.15
C VAL A 146 5.44 -1.35 -4.06
#